data_35beb04316a6b800ea4293b08daca867
#
_entry.id   35beb04316a6b800ea4293b08daca867
#
_cell.length_a   1.000
_cell.length_b   1.000
_cell.length_c   1.000
_cell.angle_alpha   90.00
_cell.angle_beta   90.00
_cell.angle_gamma   90.00
#
_symmetry.space_group_name_H-M   'P 1'
#
loop_
_entity.id
_entity.type
_entity.pdbx_description
1 polymer ?
#
loop_
_entity_poly.entity_id
_entity_poly.type
_entity_poly.pdbx_seq_one_letter_code
_entity_poly.pdbx_strand_id
1 'polypeptide(L)'
;MDKKFSRLSVVVGLFLGLVLSSNLSMAQPLDRSFIRQQIRENDQCRNVAITKSNGDLMLYGQNGWAADGCPAELIQTMNELNNQHQYIDDVQLTESGRWLILYGDNGLLWNDIPAGLEQTLREWNANNEVITSVSFNDDGEWIAVSENYICASDSDIQNWVAEGMDNFGAVWTTCITDDAAVVVYENGFQYLGEIPPSLGESLDATDIDVYRLKIAGDAWFFSDGVGACEYRL
;
A
#
# COMPACT_ATOMS: atom_id res chain seq x y z
N MET A 1 2.51 -16.07 36.00
CA MET A 1 4.01 -16.20 36.00
C MET A 1 4.54 -14.91 35.39
N ASP A 2 4.95 -13.97 36.26
CA ASP A 2 5.29 -12.60 35.87
C ASP A 2 6.65 -12.54 35.18
N LYS A 3 6.72 -12.04 33.97
CA LYS A 3 7.98 -11.64 33.34
C LYS A 3 8.21 -10.14 33.56
N LYS A 4 9.12 -9.83 34.48
CA LYS A 4 9.64 -8.49 34.74
C LYS A 4 10.49 -8.01 33.54
N PHE A 5 10.11 -6.87 32.97
CA PHE A 5 10.99 -6.13 32.07
C PHE A 5 12.05 -5.36 32.88
N SER A 6 13.30 -5.62 32.60
CA SER A 6 14.49 -4.95 33.18
C SER A 6 14.68 -3.59 32.51
N ARG A 7 14.63 -2.51 33.29
CA ARG A 7 14.99 -1.17 32.83
C ARG A 7 16.51 -1.05 32.76
N LEU A 8 17.04 -0.78 31.59
CA LEU A 8 18.45 -0.41 31.40
C LEU A 8 18.60 1.11 31.59
N SER A 9 19.36 1.51 32.58
CA SER A 9 19.70 2.91 32.89
C SER A 9 20.77 3.40 31.93
N VAL A 10 20.48 4.48 31.18
CA VAL A 10 21.46 5.16 30.33
C VAL A 10 22.17 6.26 31.14
N VAL A 11 23.48 6.18 31.19
CA VAL A 11 24.38 7.17 31.79
C VAL A 11 24.48 8.37 30.87
N VAL A 12 24.12 9.56 31.37
CA VAL A 12 24.27 10.83 30.67
C VAL A 12 25.74 11.27 30.73
N GLY A 13 26.39 11.21 29.58
CA GLY A 13 27.70 11.86 29.38
C GLY A 13 27.47 13.26 28.75
N LEU A 14 27.85 14.30 29.51
CA LEU A 14 27.88 15.68 29.01
C LEU A 14 29.00 15.82 27.96
N PHE A 15 28.66 16.05 26.72
CA PHE A 15 29.59 16.57 25.69
C PHE A 15 29.13 17.97 25.27
N LEU A 16 29.93 18.97 25.64
CA LEU A 16 29.91 20.31 25.01
C LEU A 16 30.47 20.17 23.60
N GLY A 17 29.69 20.44 22.58
CA GLY A 17 30.20 20.44 21.22
C GLY A 17 29.29 21.19 20.26
N LEU A 18 29.75 22.33 19.82
CA LEU A 18 29.38 23.12 18.62
C LEU A 18 27.95 22.94 18.05
N VAL A 19 27.16 23.99 18.20
CA VAL A 19 25.95 24.20 17.44
C VAL A 19 26.33 24.48 15.97
N LEU A 20 26.44 23.44 15.18
CA LEU A 20 26.26 23.57 13.73
C LEU A 20 24.76 23.66 13.49
N SER A 21 24.28 24.85 13.18
CA SER A 21 22.93 25.07 12.64
C SER A 21 22.82 24.37 11.29
N SER A 22 22.57 23.07 11.30
CA SER A 22 22.02 22.38 10.14
C SER A 22 20.61 22.97 9.95
N ASN A 23 20.44 23.75 8.87
CA ASN A 23 19.12 24.03 8.34
C ASN A 23 18.49 22.66 8.00
N LEU A 24 17.73 22.10 8.95
CA LEU A 24 16.76 21.07 8.66
C LEU A 24 15.76 21.73 7.72
N SER A 25 15.95 21.53 6.42
CA SER A 25 14.91 21.77 5.45
C SER A 25 13.75 20.88 5.89
N MET A 26 12.80 21.46 6.58
CA MET A 26 11.50 20.80 6.81
C MET A 26 10.97 20.53 5.41
N ALA A 27 10.91 19.24 5.03
CA ALA A 27 10.24 18.86 3.80
C ALA A 27 8.85 19.50 3.83
N GLN A 28 8.54 20.29 2.81
CA GLN A 28 7.20 20.88 2.71
C GLN A 28 6.20 19.72 2.66
N PRO A 29 5.08 19.82 3.38
CA PRO A 29 4.02 18.83 3.24
C PRO A 29 3.67 18.68 1.76
N LEU A 30 3.55 17.45 1.29
CA LEU A 30 3.12 17.17 -0.07
C LEU A 30 1.79 17.86 -0.36
N ASP A 31 1.75 18.62 -1.47
CA ASP A 31 0.49 19.17 -1.96
C ASP A 31 -0.30 18.09 -2.70
N ARG A 32 -1.18 17.39 -1.99
CA ARG A 32 -2.08 16.40 -2.57
C ARG A 32 -3.38 17.03 -3.11
N SER A 33 -3.31 18.31 -3.53
CA SER A 33 -4.48 19.02 -4.07
C SER A 33 -5.03 18.35 -5.32
N PHE A 34 -4.14 17.80 -6.17
CA PHE A 34 -4.54 17.06 -7.37
C PHE A 34 -5.44 15.87 -7.03
N ILE A 35 -4.95 14.90 -6.25
CA ILE A 35 -5.71 13.68 -5.95
C ILE A 35 -7.00 13.98 -5.20
N ARG A 36 -6.99 14.93 -4.22
CA ARG A 36 -8.20 15.39 -3.53
C ARG A 36 -9.21 16.03 -4.46
N GLN A 37 -8.76 16.77 -5.48
CA GLN A 37 -9.61 17.36 -6.49
C GLN A 37 -10.23 16.26 -7.36
N GLN A 38 -9.43 15.31 -7.82
CA GLN A 38 -9.91 14.18 -8.63
C GLN A 38 -10.97 13.35 -7.92
N ILE A 39 -10.77 13.04 -6.61
CA ILE A 39 -11.78 12.31 -5.82
C ILE A 39 -13.10 13.09 -5.70
N ARG A 40 -13.05 14.43 -5.61
CA ARG A 40 -14.26 15.27 -5.52
C ARG A 40 -14.98 15.44 -6.85
N GLU A 41 -14.24 15.43 -7.97
CA GLU A 41 -14.78 15.68 -9.31
C GLU A 41 -15.27 14.41 -10.01
N ASN A 42 -14.75 13.25 -9.61
CA ASN A 42 -15.09 11.97 -10.21
C ASN A 42 -15.81 11.09 -9.19
N ASP A 43 -17.03 10.70 -9.49
CA ASP A 43 -17.75 9.72 -8.69
C ASP A 43 -17.05 8.35 -8.71
N GLN A 44 -17.26 7.55 -7.67
CA GLN A 44 -16.79 6.16 -7.58
C GLN A 44 -15.25 6.03 -7.64
N CYS A 45 -14.56 6.72 -6.72
CA CYS A 45 -13.14 6.47 -6.48
C CYS A 45 -12.95 5.05 -5.97
N ARG A 46 -12.36 4.18 -6.82
CA ARG A 46 -12.18 2.76 -6.51
C ARG A 46 -10.87 2.48 -5.81
N ASN A 47 -9.83 3.19 -6.21
CA ASN A 47 -8.48 2.98 -5.68
C ASN A 47 -7.61 4.21 -5.96
N VAL A 48 -6.51 4.31 -5.22
CA VAL A 48 -5.44 5.27 -5.50
C VAL A 48 -4.07 4.56 -5.45
N ALA A 49 -3.07 5.15 -6.08
CA ALA A 49 -1.67 4.91 -5.75
C ALA A 49 -1.05 6.26 -5.35
N ILE A 50 -0.43 6.31 -4.20
CA ILE A 50 0.12 7.54 -3.62
C ILE A 50 1.54 7.28 -3.10
N THR A 51 2.43 8.28 -3.27
CA THR A 51 3.79 8.24 -2.73
C THR A 51 4.06 9.45 -1.84
N LYS A 52 5.11 9.40 -1.02
CA LYS A 52 5.57 10.56 -0.21
C LYS A 52 6.17 11.67 -1.09
N SER A 53 6.53 11.38 -2.34
CA SER A 53 7.36 12.24 -3.19
C SER A 53 6.67 12.88 -4.39
N ASN A 54 5.42 12.64 -4.71
CA ASN A 54 4.58 13.30 -5.73
C ASN A 54 3.93 12.37 -6.77
N GLY A 55 4.05 11.06 -6.66
CA GLY A 55 3.29 10.15 -7.52
C GLY A 55 1.88 9.97 -6.97
N ASP A 56 0.91 10.58 -7.61
CA ASP A 56 -0.52 10.42 -7.28
C ASP A 56 -1.27 9.85 -8.49
N LEU A 57 -1.99 8.77 -8.30
CA LEU A 57 -2.84 8.15 -9.30
C LEU A 57 -4.18 7.76 -8.68
N MET A 58 -5.26 7.94 -9.40
CA MET A 58 -6.62 7.54 -9.00
C MET A 58 -7.26 6.68 -10.06
N LEU A 59 -7.95 5.64 -9.64
CA LEU A 59 -8.86 4.83 -10.45
C LEU A 59 -10.30 5.17 -10.07
N TYR A 60 -11.17 5.42 -11.08
CA TYR A 60 -12.56 5.77 -10.82
C TYR A 60 -13.52 5.21 -11.88
N GLY A 61 -14.78 5.08 -11.50
CA GLY A 61 -15.81 4.52 -12.39
C GLY A 61 -15.41 3.16 -12.94
N GLN A 62 -15.84 2.84 -14.14
CA GLN A 62 -15.56 1.54 -14.75
C GLN A 62 -14.11 1.41 -15.24
N ASN A 63 -13.56 2.45 -15.88
CA ASN A 63 -12.20 2.40 -16.43
C ASN A 63 -11.56 3.80 -16.52
N GLY A 64 -12.00 4.73 -15.68
CA GLY A 64 -11.40 6.05 -15.57
C GLY A 64 -10.14 6.03 -14.70
N TRP A 65 -9.18 6.87 -15.04
CA TRP A 65 -8.03 7.13 -14.22
C TRP A 65 -7.49 8.56 -14.41
N ALA A 66 -6.80 9.05 -13.41
CA ALA A 66 -6.09 10.32 -13.44
C ALA A 66 -4.77 10.17 -12.68
N ALA A 67 -3.72 10.84 -13.13
CA ALA A 67 -2.40 10.74 -12.51
C ALA A 67 -1.63 12.06 -12.61
N ASP A 68 -0.79 12.32 -11.61
CA ASP A 68 0.18 13.40 -11.57
C ASP A 68 1.49 12.89 -10.95
N GLY A 69 2.63 13.34 -11.47
CA GLY A 69 3.96 12.97 -10.96
C GLY A 69 4.36 11.49 -11.11
N CYS A 70 3.55 10.67 -11.78
CA CYS A 70 3.83 9.24 -11.96
C CYS A 70 4.87 8.97 -13.05
N PRO A 71 5.58 7.81 -13.01
CA PRO A 71 6.52 7.41 -14.05
C PRO A 71 5.88 7.38 -15.44
N ALA A 72 6.58 7.89 -16.46
CA ALA A 72 6.06 7.97 -17.82
C ALA A 72 5.69 6.59 -18.40
N GLU A 73 6.44 5.55 -18.05
CA GLU A 73 6.17 4.18 -18.47
C GLU A 73 4.87 3.64 -17.86
N LEU A 74 4.59 3.92 -16.57
CA LEU A 74 3.32 3.60 -15.94
C LEU A 74 2.15 4.27 -16.69
N ILE A 75 2.27 5.57 -16.99
CA ILE A 75 1.25 6.32 -17.73
C ILE A 75 1.03 5.75 -19.13
N GLN A 76 2.10 5.38 -19.82
CA GLN A 76 1.96 4.73 -21.14
C GLN A 76 1.23 3.39 -21.02
N THR A 77 1.61 2.55 -20.07
CA THR A 77 0.98 1.25 -19.84
C THR A 77 -0.50 1.37 -19.47
N MET A 78 -0.85 2.34 -18.61
CA MET A 78 -2.24 2.64 -18.27
C MET A 78 -3.07 3.04 -19.51
N ASN A 79 -2.52 3.87 -20.40
CA ASN A 79 -3.15 4.25 -21.65
C ASN A 79 -3.36 3.04 -22.58
N GLU A 80 -2.36 2.15 -22.68
CA GLU A 80 -2.45 0.95 -23.52
C GLU A 80 -3.54 0.00 -23.01
N LEU A 81 -3.61 -0.25 -21.70
CA LEU A 81 -4.66 -1.06 -21.08
C LEU A 81 -6.05 -0.44 -21.30
N ASN A 82 -6.18 0.87 -21.14
CA ASN A 82 -7.43 1.57 -21.34
C ASN A 82 -7.90 1.49 -22.82
N ASN A 83 -6.98 1.65 -23.77
CA ASN A 83 -7.27 1.50 -25.21
C ASN A 83 -7.69 0.07 -25.58
N GLN A 84 -7.22 -0.93 -24.82
CA GLN A 84 -7.62 -2.33 -24.96
C GLN A 84 -8.90 -2.66 -24.18
N HIS A 85 -9.53 -1.67 -23.54
CA HIS A 85 -10.70 -1.84 -22.67
C HIS A 85 -10.49 -2.80 -21.50
N GLN A 86 -9.24 -2.91 -21.02
CA GLN A 86 -8.92 -3.70 -19.85
C GLN A 86 -9.35 -2.96 -18.58
N TYR A 87 -10.02 -3.68 -17.67
CA TYR A 87 -10.35 -3.15 -16.36
C TYR A 87 -9.11 -3.14 -15.49
N ILE A 88 -8.67 -1.97 -15.05
CA ILE A 88 -7.54 -1.83 -14.13
C ILE A 88 -8.09 -1.90 -12.71
N ASP A 89 -7.65 -2.91 -11.97
CA ASP A 89 -8.18 -3.21 -10.65
C ASP A 89 -7.32 -2.57 -9.54
N ASP A 90 -6.02 -2.71 -9.61
CA ASP A 90 -5.09 -2.14 -8.63
C ASP A 90 -3.83 -1.62 -9.30
N VAL A 91 -3.24 -0.58 -8.70
CA VAL A 91 -1.92 -0.05 -9.04
C VAL A 91 -1.12 0.10 -7.75
N GLN A 92 0.04 -0.55 -7.70
CA GLN A 92 1.05 -0.34 -6.69
C GLN A 92 2.12 0.59 -7.25
N LEU A 93 2.57 1.55 -6.45
CA LEU A 93 3.61 2.51 -6.80
C LEU A 93 4.49 2.76 -5.57
N THR A 94 5.80 2.63 -5.72
CA THR A 94 6.76 2.92 -4.65
C THR A 94 7.38 4.32 -4.80
N GLU A 95 8.13 4.75 -3.79
CA GLU A 95 8.80 6.05 -3.78
C GLU A 95 9.87 6.17 -4.88
N SER A 96 10.54 5.07 -5.22
CA SER A 96 11.54 5.04 -6.31
C SER A 96 10.91 4.97 -7.70
N GLY A 97 9.58 4.85 -7.81
CA GLY A 97 8.86 4.77 -9.07
C GLY A 97 8.73 3.36 -9.65
N ARG A 98 8.99 2.32 -8.87
CA ARG A 98 8.63 0.95 -9.20
C ARG A 98 7.13 0.79 -9.17
N TRP A 99 6.56 -0.02 -10.05
CA TRP A 99 5.11 -0.18 -10.11
C TRP A 99 4.65 -1.58 -10.52
N LEU A 100 3.42 -1.91 -10.14
CA LEU A 100 2.71 -3.12 -10.56
C LEU A 100 1.25 -2.77 -10.80
N ILE A 101 0.67 -3.32 -11.86
CA ILE A 101 -0.75 -3.20 -12.21
C ILE A 101 -1.40 -4.57 -12.19
N LEU A 102 -2.53 -4.69 -11.49
CA LEU A 102 -3.47 -5.79 -11.63
C LEU A 102 -4.61 -5.35 -12.57
N TYR A 103 -4.96 -6.17 -13.58
CA TYR A 103 -6.00 -5.82 -14.53
C TYR A 103 -6.74 -7.04 -15.09
N GLY A 104 -7.95 -6.83 -15.56
CA GLY A 104 -8.79 -7.91 -16.11
C GLY A 104 -9.05 -9.01 -15.09
N ASP A 105 -9.18 -10.25 -15.56
CA ASP A 105 -9.47 -11.39 -14.68
C ASP A 105 -8.23 -11.83 -13.87
N ASN A 106 -7.03 -11.75 -14.45
CA ASN A 106 -5.77 -12.09 -13.77
C ASN A 106 -4.54 -11.54 -14.51
N GLY A 107 -4.68 -10.39 -15.14
CA GLY A 107 -3.59 -9.72 -15.86
C GLY A 107 -2.63 -9.02 -14.91
N LEU A 108 -1.34 -9.07 -15.26
CA LEU A 108 -0.24 -8.51 -14.48
C LEU A 108 0.72 -7.75 -15.39
N LEU A 109 1.06 -6.53 -15.04
CA LEU A 109 2.17 -5.78 -15.64
C LEU A 109 2.97 -5.09 -14.53
N TRP A 110 4.27 -4.98 -14.71
CA TRP A 110 5.14 -4.35 -13.71
C TRP A 110 6.43 -3.81 -14.31
N ASN A 111 7.07 -2.95 -13.53
CA ASN A 111 8.43 -2.49 -13.73
C ASN A 111 9.21 -2.64 -12.43
N ASP A 112 10.34 -3.38 -12.48
CA ASP A 112 11.35 -3.51 -11.42
C ASP A 112 10.78 -3.88 -10.03
N ILE A 113 9.98 -4.94 -9.95
CA ILE A 113 9.51 -5.49 -8.67
C ILE A 113 10.53 -6.47 -8.05
N PRO A 114 10.45 -6.77 -6.74
CA PRO A 114 11.34 -7.75 -6.10
C PRO A 114 11.31 -9.11 -6.82
N ALA A 115 12.49 -9.70 -7.03
CA ALA A 115 12.63 -10.95 -7.81
C ALA A 115 11.80 -12.12 -7.25
N GLY A 116 11.70 -12.24 -5.91
CA GLY A 116 10.85 -13.25 -5.26
C GLY A 116 9.37 -13.01 -5.53
N LEU A 117 8.92 -11.76 -5.51
CA LEU A 117 7.55 -11.39 -5.88
C LEU A 117 7.29 -11.73 -7.36
N GLU A 118 8.18 -11.33 -8.27
CA GLU A 118 8.04 -11.65 -9.70
C GLU A 118 7.90 -13.16 -9.94
N GLN A 119 8.74 -13.96 -9.30
CA GLN A 119 8.67 -15.42 -9.40
C GLN A 119 7.32 -15.94 -8.93
N THR A 120 6.86 -15.53 -7.75
CA THR A 120 5.57 -15.94 -7.17
C THR A 120 4.41 -15.60 -8.09
N LEU A 121 4.37 -14.34 -8.57
CA LEU A 121 3.28 -13.88 -9.45
C LEU A 121 3.26 -14.63 -10.80
N ARG A 122 4.43 -14.93 -11.39
CA ARG A 122 4.52 -15.73 -12.61
C ARG A 122 4.05 -17.17 -12.40
N GLU A 123 4.42 -17.80 -11.28
CA GLU A 123 3.99 -19.16 -10.93
C GLU A 123 2.48 -19.22 -10.71
N TRP A 124 1.91 -18.26 -9.98
CA TRP A 124 0.48 -18.18 -9.72
C TRP A 124 -0.31 -17.95 -11.01
N ASN A 125 0.11 -17.00 -11.82
CA ASN A 125 -0.54 -16.72 -13.11
C ASN A 125 -0.50 -17.96 -14.05
N ALA A 126 0.64 -18.67 -14.11
CA ALA A 126 0.77 -19.89 -14.93
C ALA A 126 -0.14 -21.03 -14.44
N ASN A 127 -0.50 -21.04 -13.17
CA ASN A 127 -1.42 -22.01 -12.57
C ASN A 127 -2.89 -21.52 -12.54
N ASN A 128 -3.19 -20.38 -13.15
CA ASN A 128 -4.50 -19.70 -13.11
C ASN A 128 -4.98 -19.38 -11.68
N GLU A 129 -4.04 -19.15 -10.76
CA GLU A 129 -4.36 -18.69 -9.42
C GLU A 129 -4.80 -17.22 -9.45
N VAL A 130 -5.95 -16.91 -8.89
CA VAL A 130 -6.51 -15.54 -8.89
C VAL A 130 -5.82 -14.72 -7.82
N ILE A 131 -5.11 -13.68 -8.25
CA ILE A 131 -4.37 -12.76 -7.38
C ILE A 131 -5.33 -11.68 -6.90
N THR A 132 -5.48 -11.54 -5.59
CA THR A 132 -6.44 -10.62 -4.96
C THR A 132 -5.79 -9.36 -4.40
N SER A 133 -4.57 -9.46 -3.90
CA SER A 133 -3.82 -8.32 -3.37
C SER A 133 -2.31 -8.53 -3.52
N VAL A 134 -1.62 -7.46 -3.85
CA VAL A 134 -0.15 -7.42 -3.87
C VAL A 134 0.28 -6.09 -3.28
N SER A 135 1.29 -6.10 -2.44
CA SER A 135 1.97 -4.89 -1.98
C SER A 135 3.47 -5.12 -1.84
N PHE A 136 4.26 -4.10 -2.11
CA PHE A 136 5.71 -4.15 -1.98
C PHE A 136 6.28 -2.74 -1.76
N ASN A 137 7.49 -2.68 -1.17
CA ASN A 137 8.21 -1.44 -0.89
C ASN A 137 9.58 -1.39 -1.58
N ASP A 138 10.30 -0.30 -1.39
CA ASP A 138 11.62 -0.09 -1.99
C ASP A 138 12.74 -0.88 -1.30
N ASP A 139 12.54 -1.33 -0.07
CA ASP A 139 13.46 -2.20 0.69
C ASP A 139 13.40 -3.67 0.22
N GLY A 140 12.44 -3.97 -0.65
CA GLY A 140 12.28 -5.30 -1.25
C GLY A 140 11.40 -6.26 -0.44
N GLU A 141 10.72 -5.76 0.58
CA GLU A 141 9.69 -6.49 1.29
C GLU A 141 8.40 -6.50 0.46
N TRP A 142 7.66 -7.60 0.54
CA TRP A 142 6.41 -7.75 -0.20
C TRP A 142 5.47 -8.76 0.44
N ILE A 143 4.18 -8.59 0.16
CA ILE A 143 3.11 -9.55 0.46
C ILE A 143 2.29 -9.72 -0.81
N ALA A 144 2.03 -10.96 -1.19
CA ALA A 144 1.13 -11.33 -2.26
C ALA A 144 0.06 -12.30 -1.72
N VAL A 145 -1.17 -12.07 -2.12
CA VAL A 145 -2.35 -12.83 -1.70
C VAL A 145 -3.11 -13.27 -2.93
N SER A 146 -3.49 -14.53 -2.97
CA SER A 146 -4.42 -15.10 -3.94
C SER A 146 -5.63 -15.70 -3.22
N GLU A 147 -6.58 -16.23 -3.96
CA GLU A 147 -7.73 -16.93 -3.37
C GLU A 147 -7.32 -18.10 -2.45
N ASN A 148 -6.19 -18.77 -2.74
CA ASN A 148 -5.79 -19.97 -2.03
C ASN A 148 -4.46 -19.86 -1.29
N TYR A 149 -3.64 -18.85 -1.57
CA TYR A 149 -2.27 -18.77 -1.05
C TYR A 149 -1.89 -17.38 -0.57
N ILE A 150 -0.96 -17.36 0.37
CA ILE A 150 -0.24 -16.17 0.80
C ILE A 150 1.25 -16.46 0.68
N CYS A 151 1.97 -15.52 0.06
CA CYS A 151 3.43 -15.50 0.06
C CYS A 151 3.92 -14.12 0.48
N ALA A 152 5.07 -14.09 1.13
CA ALA A 152 5.73 -12.86 1.53
C ALA A 152 7.24 -12.93 1.29
N SER A 153 7.92 -11.79 1.41
CA SER A 153 9.38 -11.68 1.22
C SER A 153 10.18 -12.57 2.16
N ASP A 154 9.67 -12.82 3.35
CA ASP A 154 10.27 -13.69 4.35
C ASP A 154 9.23 -14.45 5.18
N SER A 155 9.70 -15.45 5.95
CA SER A 155 8.84 -16.32 6.74
C SER A 155 8.18 -15.62 7.93
N ASP A 156 8.78 -14.56 8.47
CA ASP A 156 8.26 -13.88 9.66
C ASP A 156 7.04 -13.06 9.27
N ILE A 157 7.11 -12.32 8.15
CA ILE A 157 5.95 -11.62 7.56
C ILE A 157 4.87 -12.62 7.17
N GLN A 158 5.23 -13.73 6.51
CA GLN A 158 4.25 -14.73 6.10
C GLN A 158 3.53 -15.37 7.30
N ASN A 159 4.24 -15.71 8.37
CA ASN A 159 3.65 -16.26 9.59
C ASN A 159 2.77 -15.23 10.29
N TRP A 160 3.19 -13.96 10.34
CA TRP A 160 2.41 -12.87 10.91
C TRP A 160 1.07 -12.69 10.17
N VAL A 161 1.06 -12.73 8.84
CA VAL A 161 -0.18 -12.69 8.05
C VAL A 161 -1.06 -13.90 8.32
N ALA A 162 -0.48 -15.10 8.41
CA ALA A 162 -1.22 -16.33 8.69
C ALA A 162 -1.84 -16.33 10.10
N GLU A 163 -1.14 -15.84 11.13
CA GLU A 163 -1.70 -15.65 12.47
C GLU A 163 -2.90 -14.68 12.48
N GLY A 164 -2.88 -13.65 11.63
CA GLY A 164 -4.01 -12.75 11.45
C GLY A 164 -5.21 -13.44 10.84
N MET A 165 -5.01 -14.34 9.88
CA MET A 165 -6.11 -15.15 9.31
C MET A 165 -6.79 -16.02 10.35
N ASP A 166 -6.04 -16.62 11.26
CA ASP A 166 -6.61 -17.42 12.35
C ASP A 166 -7.48 -16.59 13.30
N ASN A 167 -7.20 -15.29 13.44
CA ASN A 167 -7.92 -14.39 14.33
C ASN A 167 -9.07 -13.63 13.64
N PHE A 168 -8.91 -13.25 12.38
CA PHE A 168 -9.78 -12.29 11.70
C PHE A 168 -10.39 -12.80 10.38
N GLY A 169 -10.04 -14.00 9.93
CA GLY A 169 -10.58 -14.58 8.69
C GLY A 169 -9.73 -14.27 7.46
N ALA A 170 -10.34 -14.29 6.29
CA ALA A 170 -9.66 -14.15 5.01
C ALA A 170 -9.00 -12.76 4.86
N VAL A 171 -7.84 -12.72 4.19
CA VAL A 171 -7.19 -11.44 3.83
C VAL A 171 -7.97 -10.76 2.72
N TRP A 172 -8.34 -9.50 2.92
CA TRP A 172 -8.97 -8.66 1.90
C TRP A 172 -7.94 -7.81 1.14
N THR A 173 -7.04 -7.14 1.87
CA THR A 173 -5.99 -6.33 1.23
C THR A 173 -4.74 -6.22 2.10
N THR A 174 -3.64 -5.89 1.45
CA THR A 174 -2.35 -5.65 2.10
C THR A 174 -1.78 -4.31 1.64
N CYS A 175 -1.08 -3.64 2.53
CA CYS A 175 -0.29 -2.45 2.22
C CYS A 175 1.03 -2.54 2.97
N ILE A 176 2.15 -2.54 2.26
CA ILE A 176 3.49 -2.49 2.85
C ILE A 176 4.20 -1.23 2.36
N THR A 177 4.81 -0.52 3.28
CA THR A 177 5.62 0.67 3.05
C THR A 177 6.98 0.49 3.72
N ASP A 178 7.89 1.43 3.58
CA ASP A 178 9.19 1.37 4.28
C ASP A 178 9.04 1.53 5.81
N ASP A 179 7.93 2.06 6.29
CA ASP A 179 7.70 2.35 7.72
C ASP A 179 6.73 1.36 8.39
N ALA A 180 5.85 0.73 7.62
CA ALA A 180 4.77 -0.10 8.17
C ALA A 180 4.25 -1.14 7.18
N ALA A 181 3.68 -2.21 7.72
CA ALA A 181 2.83 -3.14 6.99
C ALA A 181 1.44 -3.20 7.65
N VAL A 182 0.38 -3.18 6.85
CA VAL A 182 -1.01 -3.34 7.29
C VAL A 182 -1.66 -4.45 6.47
N VAL A 183 -2.36 -5.33 7.14
CA VAL A 183 -3.21 -6.34 6.52
C VAL A 183 -4.63 -6.18 7.04
N VAL A 184 -5.59 -6.05 6.13
CA VAL A 184 -7.01 -6.01 6.45
C VAL A 184 -7.61 -7.37 6.11
N TYR A 185 -8.41 -7.87 7.03
CA TYR A 185 -9.09 -9.17 6.97
C TYR A 185 -10.61 -8.97 6.99
N GLU A 186 -11.32 -10.03 6.82
CA GLU A 186 -12.78 -10.05 6.87
C GLU A 186 -13.37 -9.44 8.15
N ASN A 187 -12.74 -9.67 9.31
CA ASN A 187 -13.28 -9.27 10.61
C ASN A 187 -12.31 -8.39 11.43
N GLY A 188 -11.37 -7.69 10.78
CA GLY A 188 -10.45 -6.81 11.47
C GLY A 188 -9.19 -6.51 10.67
N PHE A 189 -8.21 -5.95 11.33
CA PHE A 189 -6.91 -5.64 10.74
C PHE A 189 -5.78 -5.83 11.75
N GLN A 190 -4.57 -5.95 11.24
CA GLN A 190 -3.36 -5.90 12.03
C GLN A 190 -2.27 -5.11 11.31
N TYR A 191 -1.28 -4.63 12.05
CA TYR A 191 -0.16 -3.88 11.48
C TYR A 191 1.15 -4.14 12.20
N LEU A 192 2.24 -3.91 11.48
CA LEU A 192 3.62 -3.81 11.99
C LEU A 192 4.13 -2.39 11.72
N GLY A 193 5.06 -1.91 12.57
CA GLY A 193 5.61 -0.56 12.44
C GLY A 193 4.65 0.54 12.91
N GLU A 194 4.77 1.73 12.36
CA GLU A 194 4.00 2.91 12.76
C GLU A 194 2.99 3.29 11.65
N ILE A 195 1.71 3.19 11.96
CA ILE A 195 0.64 3.67 11.07
C ILE A 195 0.09 5.02 11.55
N PRO A 196 -0.46 5.86 10.66
CA PRO A 196 -1.16 7.07 11.08
C PRO A 196 -2.27 6.74 12.10
N PRO A 197 -2.30 7.37 13.28
CA PRO A 197 -3.32 7.08 14.30
C PRO A 197 -4.75 7.22 13.75
N SER A 198 -4.99 8.21 12.89
CA SER A 198 -6.28 8.41 12.24
C SER A 198 -6.67 7.28 11.29
N LEU A 199 -5.72 6.53 10.72
CA LEU A 199 -6.03 5.34 9.92
C LEU A 199 -6.59 4.23 10.81
N GLY A 200 -5.91 3.93 11.93
CA GLY A 200 -6.40 2.91 12.87
C GLY A 200 -7.80 3.24 13.38
N GLU A 201 -8.02 4.51 13.78
CA GLU A 201 -9.34 4.98 14.23
C GLU A 201 -10.42 4.83 13.13
N SER A 202 -10.09 5.14 11.87
CA SER A 202 -11.04 4.97 10.75
C SER A 202 -11.29 3.51 10.42
N LEU A 203 -10.27 2.65 10.40
CA LEU A 203 -10.44 1.21 10.17
C LEU A 203 -11.29 0.52 11.26
N ASP A 204 -11.19 0.98 12.52
CA ASP A 204 -12.02 0.48 13.62
C ASP A 204 -13.48 0.95 13.56
N ALA A 205 -13.75 2.07 12.90
CA ALA A 205 -15.05 2.73 12.89
C ALA A 205 -15.83 2.57 11.58
N THR A 206 -15.17 2.16 10.49
CA THR A 206 -15.79 2.12 9.16
C THR A 206 -16.78 0.97 9.01
N ASP A 207 -17.84 1.23 8.23
CA ASP A 207 -18.76 0.20 7.72
C ASP A 207 -18.39 -0.23 6.28
N ILE A 208 -17.27 0.25 5.73
CA ILE A 208 -16.80 -0.10 4.39
C ILE A 208 -16.04 -1.42 4.45
N ASP A 209 -16.38 -2.36 3.56
CA ASP A 209 -15.57 -3.54 3.32
C ASP A 209 -14.25 -3.12 2.62
N VAL A 210 -13.13 -3.15 3.33
CA VAL A 210 -11.87 -2.56 2.87
C VAL A 210 -11.10 -3.52 1.96
N TYR A 211 -11.30 -3.42 0.66
CA TYR A 211 -10.59 -4.20 -0.36
C TYR A 211 -9.39 -3.48 -0.97
N ARG A 212 -9.21 -2.19 -0.71
CA ARG A 212 -8.05 -1.42 -1.16
C ARG A 212 -7.58 -0.53 -0.02
N LEU A 213 -6.28 -0.55 0.23
CA LEU A 213 -5.62 0.28 1.25
C LEU A 213 -4.30 0.81 0.71
N LYS A 214 -4.05 2.11 0.87
CA LYS A 214 -2.80 2.77 0.51
C LYS A 214 -2.38 3.74 1.61
N ILE A 215 -1.07 3.76 1.88
CA ILE A 215 -0.45 4.64 2.89
C ILE A 215 0.77 5.30 2.28
N ALA A 216 0.96 6.60 2.55
CA ALA A 216 2.17 7.34 2.19
C ALA A 216 2.46 8.43 3.24
N GLY A 217 3.30 8.12 4.23
CA GLY A 217 3.51 8.95 5.41
C GLY A 217 2.22 9.07 6.23
N ASP A 218 1.80 10.31 6.52
CA ASP A 218 0.54 10.58 7.27
C ASP A 218 -0.72 10.48 6.39
N ALA A 219 -0.57 10.37 5.08
CA ALA A 219 -1.68 10.24 4.16
C ALA A 219 -2.09 8.77 4.01
N TRP A 220 -3.41 8.55 3.92
CA TRP A 220 -3.97 7.23 3.69
C TRP A 220 -5.28 7.30 2.91
N PHE A 221 -5.60 6.20 2.28
CA PHE A 221 -6.84 5.96 1.54
C PHE A 221 -7.24 4.50 1.70
N PHE A 222 -8.53 4.24 1.87
CA PHE A 222 -9.08 2.89 1.69
C PHE A 222 -10.45 2.92 1.01
N SER A 223 -10.82 1.81 0.38
CA SER A 223 -12.11 1.68 -0.32
C SER A 223 -12.59 0.24 -0.42
N ASP A 224 -13.88 0.12 -0.81
CA ASP A 224 -14.51 -1.15 -1.19
C ASP A 224 -14.14 -1.62 -2.61
N GLY A 225 -13.28 -0.89 -3.31
CA GLY A 225 -12.87 -1.19 -4.69
C GLY A 225 -13.93 -0.85 -5.77
N VAL A 226 -15.13 -0.41 -5.39
CA VAL A 226 -16.21 -0.05 -6.33
C VAL A 226 -16.67 1.41 -6.22
N GLY A 227 -16.36 2.10 -5.12
CA GLY A 227 -16.66 3.53 -5.05
C GLY A 227 -16.87 4.13 -3.67
N ALA A 228 -17.17 3.32 -2.63
CA ALA A 228 -17.16 3.81 -1.26
C ALA A 228 -15.72 3.91 -0.77
N CYS A 229 -15.32 5.07 -0.26
CA CYS A 229 -13.95 5.29 0.21
C CYS A 229 -13.89 6.27 1.37
N GLU A 230 -12.85 6.12 2.18
CA GLU A 230 -12.40 7.08 3.17
C GLU A 230 -10.94 7.43 2.94
N TYR A 231 -10.55 8.65 3.28
CA TYR A 231 -9.18 9.09 3.07
C TYR A 231 -8.78 10.29 3.92
N ARG A 232 -7.49 10.37 4.15
CA ARG A 232 -6.78 11.56 4.63
C ARG A 232 -5.58 11.81 3.71
N LEU A 233 -5.71 12.75 2.78
CA LEU A 233 -4.71 13.06 1.75
C LEU A 233 -4.22 14.50 1.90
#